data_16bfc8e26cc9e812a4c5e44fa928081f
#
_entry.id   16bfc8e26cc9e812a4c5e44fa928081f
#
_cell.length_a   1.000
_cell.length_b   1.000
_cell.length_c   1.000
_cell.angle_alpha   90.00
_cell.angle_beta   90.00
_cell.angle_gamma   90.00
#
_symmetry.space_group_name_H-M   'P 1'
#
loop_
_entity.id
_entity.type
_entity.pdbx_description
1 polymer ?
#
loop_
_entity_poly.entity_id
_entity_poly.type
_entity_poly.pdbx_seq_one_letter_code
_entity_poly.pdbx_strand_id
1 'polypeptide(L)'
;MPRSAILAYARSSADDPTCKNQRRTILARYAVSKWFTDDGVSGAIAATERPSMAALLAYVREGDVVIVAAIDRLGRNTIDVLSTVEALKAKGVSVVSMREGFDLATPAGKLMLTMLAAVAELERENLKARQLAGLERAKAEGKALGRSKSIDDAAVCAWRAEN
;
A
#
# COMPACT_ATOMS: atom_id res chain seq x y z
N MET A 1 3.05 -31.56 8.40
CA MET A 1 2.82 -30.51 7.40
C MET A 1 2.10 -29.36 8.10
N PRO A 2 2.65 -28.15 8.19
CA PRO A 2 1.89 -27.01 8.69
C PRO A 2 0.66 -26.83 7.79
N ARG A 3 -0.53 -26.78 8.37
CA ARG A 3 -1.77 -26.51 7.60
C ARG A 3 -1.69 -25.07 7.13
N SER A 4 -1.73 -24.84 5.82
CA SER A 4 -1.90 -23.50 5.26
C SER A 4 -3.21 -22.91 5.76
N ALA A 5 -3.14 -21.75 6.39
CA ALA A 5 -4.32 -21.05 6.89
C ALA A 5 -4.93 -20.17 5.79
N ILE A 6 -6.25 -20.12 5.75
CA ILE A 6 -6.98 -19.18 4.93
C ILE A 6 -7.30 -17.96 5.78
N LEU A 7 -6.68 -16.84 5.46
CA LEU A 7 -6.84 -15.57 6.14
C LEU A 7 -7.64 -14.62 5.26
N ALA A 8 -8.38 -13.70 5.84
CA ALA A 8 -9.08 -12.69 5.05
C ALA A 8 -8.78 -11.29 5.56
N TYR A 9 -8.62 -10.36 4.62
CA TYR A 9 -8.52 -8.94 4.93
C TYR A 9 -9.71 -8.17 4.34
N ALA A 10 -10.31 -7.32 5.16
CA ALA A 10 -11.39 -6.43 4.76
C ALA A 10 -11.10 -4.99 5.21
N ARG A 11 -11.53 -4.01 4.40
CA ARG A 11 -11.46 -2.59 4.74
C ARG A 11 -12.76 -1.90 4.36
N SER A 12 -13.28 -1.10 5.28
CA SER A 12 -14.38 -0.16 5.01
C SER A 12 -13.92 1.27 5.29
N SER A 13 -14.48 2.23 4.54
CA SER A 13 -14.44 3.63 4.92
C SER A 13 -15.65 3.96 5.82
N ALA A 14 -15.63 5.15 6.46
CA ALA A 14 -16.76 5.60 7.29
C ALA A 14 -18.08 5.66 6.49
N ASP A 15 -18.01 5.90 5.18
CA ASP A 15 -19.15 6.04 4.28
C ASP A 15 -19.56 4.72 3.58
N ASP A 16 -18.81 3.62 3.79
CA ASP A 16 -19.06 2.36 3.12
C ASP A 16 -19.35 1.23 4.14
N PRO A 17 -20.62 0.87 4.37
CA PRO A 17 -21.01 -0.19 5.29
C PRO A 17 -20.59 -1.59 4.83
N THR A 18 -19.70 -1.70 3.86
CA THR A 18 -19.50 -2.87 2.99
C THR A 18 -18.61 -3.97 3.58
N CYS A 19 -17.98 -3.80 4.76
CA CYS A 19 -17.22 -4.90 5.36
C CYS A 19 -18.08 -6.16 5.56
N LYS A 20 -19.35 -5.98 5.93
CA LYS A 20 -20.29 -7.13 6.07
C LYS A 20 -20.51 -7.83 4.73
N ASN A 21 -20.66 -7.08 3.64
CA ASN A 21 -20.82 -7.63 2.29
C ASN A 21 -19.54 -8.31 1.80
N GLN A 22 -18.36 -7.71 2.04
CA GLN A 22 -17.07 -8.32 1.75
C GLN A 22 -16.93 -9.66 2.47
N ARG A 23 -17.24 -9.69 3.77
CA ARG A 23 -17.22 -10.94 4.58
C ARG A 23 -18.17 -11.98 4.02
N ARG A 24 -19.42 -11.60 3.69
CA ARG A 24 -20.40 -12.52 3.11
C ARG A 24 -19.92 -13.13 1.80
N THR A 25 -19.36 -12.31 0.91
CA THR A 25 -18.82 -12.76 -0.39
C THR A 25 -17.68 -13.76 -0.20
N ILE A 26 -16.76 -13.49 0.72
CA ILE A 26 -15.61 -14.37 0.98
C ILE A 26 -16.08 -15.67 1.64
N LEU A 27 -16.94 -15.60 2.67
CA LEU A 27 -17.44 -16.77 3.41
C LEU A 27 -18.29 -17.71 2.55
N ALA A 28 -18.88 -17.19 1.44
CA ALA A 28 -19.62 -18.04 0.51
C ALA A 28 -18.74 -19.06 -0.23
N ARG A 29 -17.41 -18.85 -0.27
CA ARG A 29 -16.45 -19.69 -1.03
C ARG A 29 -15.31 -20.26 -0.20
N TYR A 30 -14.98 -19.62 0.93
CA TYR A 30 -13.79 -19.96 1.71
C TYR A 30 -14.09 -20.07 3.21
N ALA A 31 -13.57 -21.11 3.83
CA ALA A 31 -13.58 -21.28 5.28
C ALA A 31 -12.40 -20.46 5.88
N VAL A 32 -12.66 -19.22 6.26
CA VAL A 32 -11.64 -18.29 6.76
C VAL A 32 -11.28 -18.63 8.21
N SER A 33 -10.00 -18.88 8.46
CA SER A 33 -9.46 -19.19 9.79
C SER A 33 -9.34 -17.93 10.68
N LYS A 34 -8.98 -16.77 10.08
CA LYS A 34 -8.84 -15.50 10.82
C LYS A 34 -9.13 -14.31 9.92
N TRP A 35 -9.76 -13.31 10.50
CA TRP A 35 -10.08 -12.03 9.85
C TRP A 35 -9.20 -10.91 10.39
N PHE A 36 -8.78 -10.05 9.48
CA PHE A 36 -8.14 -8.77 9.76
C PHE A 36 -8.99 -7.68 9.13
N THR A 37 -9.47 -6.73 9.92
CA THR A 37 -10.45 -5.76 9.46
C THR A 37 -10.08 -4.36 9.91
N ASP A 38 -9.93 -3.44 8.97
CA ASP A 38 -9.73 -2.02 9.20
C ASP A 38 -11.05 -1.29 8.90
N ASP A 39 -11.89 -1.16 9.94
CA ASP A 39 -13.18 -0.48 9.85
C ASP A 39 -13.01 1.04 10.01
N GLY A 40 -13.70 1.81 9.14
CA GLY A 40 -13.64 3.26 9.15
C GLY A 40 -12.30 3.85 8.67
N VAL A 41 -11.41 3.03 8.12
CA VAL A 41 -10.10 3.47 7.65
C VAL A 41 -10.17 3.90 6.19
N SER A 42 -9.81 5.18 5.94
CA SER A 42 -9.80 5.74 4.58
C SER A 42 -8.90 4.94 3.64
N GLY A 43 -9.37 4.78 2.39
CA GLY A 43 -8.55 4.20 1.31
C GLY A 43 -7.30 5.01 0.99
N ALA A 44 -7.23 6.29 1.35
CA ALA A 44 -6.07 7.16 1.14
C ALA A 44 -4.89 6.85 2.09
N ILE A 45 -5.12 6.10 3.18
CA ILE A 45 -4.07 5.68 4.11
C ILE A 45 -3.27 4.53 3.48
N ALA A 46 -1.95 4.60 3.53
CA ALA A 46 -1.08 3.54 3.02
C ALA A 46 -1.34 2.20 3.74
N ALA A 47 -1.16 1.09 3.03
CA ALA A 47 -1.44 -0.24 3.58
C ALA A 47 -0.67 -0.52 4.88
N THR A 48 0.60 -0.14 4.93
CA THR A 48 1.49 -0.34 6.09
C THR A 48 1.11 0.49 7.33
N GLU A 49 0.37 1.58 7.13
CA GLU A 49 -0.11 2.47 8.20
C GLU A 49 -1.46 2.01 8.77
N ARG A 50 -2.10 0.99 8.17
CA ARG A 50 -3.37 0.42 8.63
C ARG A 50 -3.09 -0.65 9.69
N PRO A 51 -3.65 -0.52 10.91
CA PRO A 51 -3.33 -1.42 12.02
C PRO A 51 -3.57 -2.90 11.72
N SER A 52 -4.72 -3.24 11.12
CA SER A 52 -5.04 -4.65 10.83
C SER A 52 -4.23 -5.19 9.65
N MET A 53 -3.86 -4.36 8.68
CA MET A 53 -2.94 -4.78 7.61
C MET A 53 -1.54 -5.04 8.17
N ALA A 54 -1.02 -4.18 9.03
CA ALA A 54 0.27 -4.39 9.69
C ALA A 54 0.24 -5.67 10.54
N ALA A 55 -0.85 -5.91 11.27
CA ALA A 55 -1.04 -7.14 12.05
C ALA A 55 -1.13 -8.39 11.14
N LEU A 56 -1.81 -8.31 9.99
CA LEU A 56 -1.84 -9.38 9.00
C LEU A 56 -0.44 -9.70 8.49
N LEU A 57 0.31 -8.68 8.05
CA LEU A 57 1.67 -8.84 7.55
C LEU A 57 2.63 -9.45 8.60
N ALA A 58 2.43 -9.14 9.88
CA ALA A 58 3.18 -9.75 10.97
C ALA A 58 2.76 -11.20 11.28
N TYR A 59 1.49 -11.53 11.02
CA TYR A 59 0.90 -12.82 11.39
C TYR A 59 1.13 -13.94 10.37
N VAL A 60 1.13 -13.61 9.07
CA VAL A 60 1.20 -14.58 7.96
C VAL A 60 2.46 -15.43 7.99
N ARG A 61 2.33 -16.66 7.51
CA ARG A 61 3.41 -17.65 7.40
C ARG A 61 3.46 -18.21 5.99
N GLU A 62 4.58 -18.82 5.65
CA GLU A 62 4.73 -19.53 4.37
C GLU A 62 3.62 -20.58 4.17
N GLY A 63 3.03 -20.56 2.98
CA GLY A 63 1.93 -21.43 2.59
C GLY A 63 0.54 -20.92 2.95
N ASP A 64 0.41 -19.81 3.70
CA ASP A 64 -0.89 -19.20 3.97
C ASP A 64 -1.49 -18.56 2.70
N VAL A 65 -2.83 -18.41 2.71
CA VAL A 65 -3.57 -17.75 1.63
C VAL A 65 -4.31 -16.56 2.22
N VAL A 66 -4.08 -15.37 1.67
CA VAL A 66 -4.80 -14.15 2.02
C VAL A 66 -5.87 -13.86 0.97
N ILE A 67 -7.12 -13.78 1.41
CA ILE A 67 -8.27 -13.49 0.55
C ILE A 67 -8.75 -12.07 0.79
N VAL A 68 -9.00 -11.35 -0.29
CA VAL A 68 -9.59 -10.01 -0.29
C VAL A 68 -10.81 -9.98 -1.21
N ALA A 69 -11.79 -9.13 -0.89
CA ALA A 69 -12.95 -8.96 -1.75
C ALA A 69 -12.56 -8.32 -3.10
N ALA A 70 -11.58 -7.43 -3.08
CA ALA A 70 -11.04 -6.76 -4.26
C ALA A 70 -9.61 -6.29 -3.99
N ILE A 71 -8.79 -6.20 -5.04
CA ILE A 71 -7.35 -5.88 -4.90
C ILE A 71 -7.11 -4.45 -4.36
N ASP A 72 -8.02 -3.51 -4.62
CA ASP A 72 -7.97 -2.14 -4.11
C ASP A 72 -8.10 -2.04 -2.58
N ARG A 73 -8.43 -3.14 -1.90
CA ARG A 73 -8.39 -3.21 -0.43
C ARG A 73 -6.95 -3.26 0.09
N LEU A 74 -6.00 -3.78 -0.70
CA LEU A 74 -4.60 -3.98 -0.30
C LEU A 74 -3.73 -2.73 -0.35
N GLY A 75 -4.21 -1.61 -0.90
CA GLY A 75 -3.43 -0.38 -0.97
C GLY A 75 -4.28 0.85 -1.28
N ARG A 76 -3.64 2.03 -1.26
CA ARG A 76 -4.26 3.32 -1.61
C ARG A 76 -4.15 3.66 -3.11
N ASN A 77 -3.19 3.08 -3.79
CA ASN A 77 -2.93 3.22 -5.23
C ASN A 77 -2.24 1.95 -5.73
N THR A 78 -1.98 1.87 -7.03
CA THR A 78 -1.37 0.70 -7.68
C THR A 78 0.00 0.36 -7.09
N ILE A 79 0.81 1.37 -6.79
CA ILE A 79 2.15 1.20 -6.20
C ILE A 79 2.06 0.55 -4.82
N ASP A 80 1.14 1.02 -3.98
CA ASP A 80 0.95 0.53 -2.61
C ASP A 80 0.37 -0.90 -2.60
N VAL A 81 -0.58 -1.19 -3.51
CA VAL A 81 -1.12 -2.53 -3.75
C VAL A 81 0.00 -3.50 -4.15
N LEU A 82 0.82 -3.11 -5.12
CA LEU A 82 1.94 -3.93 -5.58
C LEU A 82 2.91 -4.22 -4.43
N SER A 83 3.30 -3.20 -3.67
CA SER A 83 4.22 -3.35 -2.53
C SER A 83 3.66 -4.31 -1.47
N THR A 84 2.36 -4.23 -1.18
CA THR A 84 1.69 -5.14 -0.23
C THR A 84 1.68 -6.58 -0.74
N VAL A 85 1.35 -6.77 -2.01
CA VAL A 85 1.35 -8.09 -2.65
C VAL A 85 2.74 -8.70 -2.69
N GLU A 86 3.77 -7.92 -3.02
CA GLU A 86 5.16 -8.36 -3.02
C GLU A 86 5.65 -8.73 -1.61
N ALA A 87 5.26 -7.96 -0.59
CA ALA A 87 5.59 -8.27 0.80
C ALA A 87 4.96 -9.60 1.26
N LEU A 88 3.71 -9.89 0.86
CA LEU A 88 3.06 -11.18 1.12
C LEU A 88 3.75 -12.32 0.37
N LYS A 89 4.04 -12.12 -0.92
CA LYS A 89 4.73 -13.09 -1.76
C LYS A 89 6.14 -13.42 -1.24
N ALA A 90 6.90 -12.43 -0.78
CA ALA A 90 8.22 -12.64 -0.17
C ALA A 90 8.17 -13.52 1.08
N LYS A 91 7.02 -13.59 1.75
CA LYS A 91 6.76 -14.50 2.88
C LYS A 91 6.19 -15.85 2.47
N GLY A 92 6.12 -16.15 1.16
CA GLY A 92 5.54 -17.39 0.65
C GLY A 92 4.02 -17.47 0.76
N VAL A 93 3.33 -16.32 0.84
CA VAL A 93 1.87 -16.22 0.99
C VAL A 93 1.22 -15.96 -0.37
N SER A 94 0.17 -16.71 -0.69
CA SER A 94 -0.66 -16.48 -1.88
C SER A 94 -1.74 -15.44 -1.59
N VAL A 95 -2.09 -14.66 -2.61
CA VAL A 95 -3.18 -13.67 -2.53
C VAL A 95 -4.26 -14.01 -3.54
N VAL A 96 -5.50 -14.04 -3.07
CA VAL A 96 -6.70 -14.27 -3.90
C VAL A 96 -7.60 -13.05 -3.84
N SER A 97 -7.92 -12.49 -5.01
CA SER A 97 -8.91 -11.41 -5.13
C SER A 97 -10.20 -11.94 -5.74
N MET A 98 -11.31 -11.74 -5.00
CA MET A 98 -12.62 -12.27 -5.39
C MET A 98 -13.21 -11.55 -6.59
N ARG A 99 -13.15 -10.21 -6.61
CA ARG A 99 -13.75 -9.38 -7.66
C ARG A 99 -13.05 -9.55 -8.99
N GLU A 100 -11.73 -9.54 -8.98
CA GLU A 100 -10.92 -9.68 -10.17
C GLU A 100 -10.74 -11.13 -10.59
N GLY A 101 -11.12 -12.09 -9.72
CA GLY A 101 -11.11 -13.52 -10.04
C GLY A 101 -9.71 -14.12 -10.25
N PHE A 102 -8.68 -13.55 -9.63
CA PHE A 102 -7.33 -14.08 -9.75
C PHE A 102 -6.77 -14.62 -8.44
N ASP A 103 -5.92 -15.62 -8.58
CA ASP A 103 -5.06 -16.18 -7.54
C ASP A 103 -3.61 -16.05 -8.00
N LEU A 104 -2.76 -15.38 -7.22
CA LEU A 104 -1.35 -15.18 -7.54
C LEU A 104 -0.54 -16.47 -7.64
N ALA A 105 -1.02 -17.58 -7.14
CA ALA A 105 -0.41 -18.89 -7.35
C ALA A 105 -0.52 -19.37 -8.79
N THR A 106 -1.52 -18.88 -9.54
CA THR A 106 -1.78 -19.30 -10.92
C THR A 106 -0.94 -18.53 -11.95
N PRO A 107 -0.71 -19.08 -13.15
CA PRO A 107 -0.08 -18.35 -14.27
C PRO A 107 -0.81 -17.04 -14.62
N ALA A 108 -2.15 -17.06 -14.63
CA ALA A 108 -2.97 -15.87 -14.87
C ALA A 108 -2.77 -14.80 -13.80
N GLY A 109 -2.69 -15.18 -12.51
CA GLY A 109 -2.39 -14.27 -11.41
C GLY A 109 -1.00 -13.66 -11.51
N LYS A 110 0.00 -14.43 -11.94
CA LYS A 110 1.36 -13.92 -12.19
C LYS A 110 1.37 -12.89 -13.31
N LEU A 111 0.65 -13.14 -14.41
CA LEU A 111 0.50 -12.18 -15.50
C LEU A 111 -0.17 -10.88 -14.99
N MET A 112 -1.24 -10.99 -14.20
CA MET A 112 -1.92 -9.83 -13.62
C MET A 112 -0.97 -9.02 -12.73
N LEU A 113 -0.14 -9.68 -11.92
CA LEU A 113 0.87 -9.00 -11.10
C LEU A 113 1.88 -8.24 -11.98
N THR A 114 2.31 -8.82 -13.10
CA THR A 114 3.21 -8.15 -14.06
C THR A 114 2.56 -6.91 -14.66
N MET A 115 1.29 -6.99 -15.04
CA MET A 115 0.53 -5.83 -15.54
C MET A 115 0.39 -4.74 -14.47
N LEU A 116 0.09 -5.14 -13.23
CA LEU A 116 0.02 -4.22 -12.09
C LEU A 116 1.36 -3.52 -11.85
N ALA A 117 2.46 -4.25 -11.95
CA ALA A 117 3.82 -3.70 -11.83
C ALA A 117 4.12 -2.66 -12.93
N ALA A 118 3.74 -2.94 -14.17
CA ALA A 118 3.91 -2.00 -15.28
C ALA A 118 3.09 -0.71 -15.09
N VAL A 119 1.84 -0.84 -14.61
CA VAL A 119 1.00 0.33 -14.29
C VAL A 119 1.59 1.12 -13.12
N ALA A 120 2.09 0.46 -12.09
CA ALA A 120 2.73 1.11 -10.95
C ALA A 120 4.00 1.88 -11.35
N GLU A 121 4.78 1.35 -12.29
CA GLU A 121 5.96 2.05 -12.83
C GLU A 121 5.57 3.31 -13.61
N LEU A 122 4.56 3.20 -14.48
CA LEU A 122 4.01 4.36 -15.18
C LEU A 122 3.49 5.44 -14.20
N GLU A 123 2.81 5.04 -13.13
CA GLU A 123 2.39 5.99 -12.09
C GLU A 123 3.59 6.69 -11.42
N ARG A 124 4.68 5.95 -11.12
CA ARG A 124 5.91 6.53 -10.54
C ARG A 124 6.56 7.53 -11.48
N GLU A 125 6.66 7.20 -12.76
CA GLU A 125 7.22 8.11 -13.78
C GLU A 125 6.41 9.40 -13.91
N ASN A 126 5.07 9.27 -13.95
CA ASN A 126 4.17 10.42 -13.99
C ASN A 126 4.26 11.30 -12.72
N LEU A 127 4.45 10.70 -11.56
CA LEU A 127 4.67 11.42 -10.30
C LEU A 127 5.99 12.21 -10.34
N LYS A 128 7.08 11.56 -10.77
CA LYS A 128 8.40 12.22 -10.95
C LYS A 128 8.32 13.37 -11.91
N ALA A 129 7.70 13.20 -13.08
CA ALA A 129 7.55 14.26 -14.08
C ALA A 129 6.78 15.47 -13.51
N ARG A 130 5.68 15.23 -12.78
CA ARG A 130 4.90 16.29 -12.11
C ARG A 130 5.70 17.00 -11.01
N GLN A 131 6.51 16.28 -10.25
CA GLN A 131 7.39 16.87 -9.23
C GLN A 131 8.46 17.76 -9.86
N LEU A 132 9.13 17.29 -10.92
CA LEU A 132 10.14 18.08 -11.63
C LEU A 132 9.54 19.36 -12.23
N ALA A 133 8.40 19.26 -12.92
CA ALA A 133 7.71 20.43 -13.46
C ALA A 133 7.29 21.43 -12.36
N GLY A 134 6.88 20.92 -11.19
CA GLY A 134 6.56 21.73 -10.02
C GLY A 134 7.79 22.46 -9.45
N LEU A 135 8.94 21.77 -9.38
CA LEU A 135 10.20 22.36 -8.94
C LEU A 135 10.71 23.43 -9.92
N GLU A 136 10.63 23.18 -11.23
CA GLU A 136 11.02 24.15 -12.26
C GLU A 136 10.15 25.41 -12.18
N ARG A 137 8.83 25.24 -12.01
CA ARG A 137 7.93 26.38 -11.82
C ARG A 137 8.27 27.17 -10.56
N ALA A 138 8.51 26.51 -9.43
CA ALA A 138 8.87 27.17 -8.18
C ALA A 138 10.20 27.93 -8.31
N LYS A 139 11.19 27.38 -9.04
CA LYS A 139 12.45 28.07 -9.37
C LYS A 139 12.21 29.30 -10.21
N ALA A 140 11.39 29.19 -11.27
CA ALA A 140 11.06 30.31 -12.14
C ALA A 140 10.32 31.44 -11.40
N GLU A 141 9.52 31.10 -10.41
CA GLU A 141 8.81 32.05 -9.52
C GLU A 141 9.72 32.60 -8.39
N GLY A 142 11.00 32.25 -8.35
CA GLY A 142 11.94 32.72 -7.31
C GLY A 142 11.69 32.18 -5.92
N LYS A 143 10.90 31.12 -5.78
CA LYS A 143 10.62 30.50 -4.48
C LYS A 143 11.85 29.76 -3.96
N ALA A 144 12.18 29.97 -2.68
CA ALA A 144 13.23 29.20 -2.02
C ALA A 144 12.85 27.71 -1.99
N LEU A 145 13.74 26.85 -2.52
CA LEU A 145 13.58 25.41 -2.48
C LEU A 145 14.37 24.82 -1.30
N GLY A 146 13.72 23.96 -0.53
CA GLY A 146 14.31 23.29 0.61
C GLY A 146 13.87 23.87 1.95
N ARG A 147 14.56 23.46 3.02
CA ARG A 147 14.29 23.93 4.38
C ARG A 147 14.62 25.41 4.48
N SER A 148 13.70 26.23 5.00
CA SER A 148 13.99 27.63 5.32
C SER A 148 15.16 27.72 6.29
N LYS A 149 16.10 28.65 6.02
CA LYS A 149 17.20 28.89 6.95
C LYS A 149 16.64 29.38 8.29
N SER A 150 16.93 28.64 9.37
CA SER A 150 16.56 29.01 10.74
C SER A 150 17.71 29.70 11.48
N ILE A 151 18.90 29.73 10.88
CA ILE A 151 20.12 30.30 11.45
C ILE A 151 20.54 31.46 10.54
N ASP A 152 20.78 32.61 11.16
CA ASP A 152 21.35 33.76 10.46
C ASP A 152 22.85 33.52 10.24
N ASP A 153 23.25 33.36 8.97
CA ASP A 153 24.64 33.14 8.59
C ASP A 153 25.53 34.30 9.06
N ALA A 154 25.01 35.54 9.07
CA ALA A 154 25.76 36.71 9.53
C ALA A 154 26.07 36.64 11.01
N ALA A 155 25.11 36.21 11.83
CA ALA A 155 25.29 36.01 13.27
C ALA A 155 26.32 34.91 13.58
N VAL A 156 26.34 33.82 12.77
CA VAL A 156 27.33 32.74 12.91
C VAL A 156 28.73 33.22 12.50
N CYS A 157 28.84 34.00 11.44
CA CYS A 157 30.12 34.57 11.00
C CYS A 157 30.67 35.56 12.03
N ALA A 158 29.83 36.45 12.61
CA ALA A 158 30.22 37.36 13.67
C ALA A 158 30.73 36.61 14.90
N TRP A 159 29.98 35.61 15.36
CA TRP A 159 30.39 34.76 16.48
C TRP A 159 31.75 34.08 16.28
N ARG A 160 32.01 33.58 15.04
CA ARG A 160 33.30 32.96 14.67
C ARG A 160 34.47 33.97 14.63
N ALA A 161 34.19 35.22 14.33
CA ALA A 161 35.23 36.27 14.29
C ALA A 161 35.62 36.74 15.72
N GLU A 162 34.74 36.57 16.69
CA GLU A 162 34.96 36.99 18.09
C GLU A 162 35.56 35.87 18.98
N ASN A 163 35.56 34.62 18.51
CA ASN A 163 36.04 33.41 19.21
C ASN A 163 37.00 32.57 18.37
#